data_100924c7c2b3798e338dec631fed5a2a
#
_entry.id   100924c7c2b3798e338dec631fed5a2a
#
_cell.length_a   1.000
_cell.length_b   1.000
_cell.length_c   1.000
_cell.angle_alpha   90.00
_cell.angle_beta   90.00
_cell.angle_gamma   90.00
#
_symmetry.space_group_name_H-M   'P 1'
#
loop_
_entity.id
_entity.type
_entity.pdbx_description
1 polymer ?
#
loop_
_entity_poly.entity_id
_entity_poly.type
_entity_poly.pdbx_seq_one_letter_code
_entity_poly.pdbx_strand_id
1 'polypeptide(L)'
;MSLENANLSRRKLLKAGAIGVPAAGVLAFSSTLVTATSANAISADGWWGSETSAGLQRFMNAVLGANLVVDGVISSQLSYMAPRCPGIVGGWEWVPSDAKGSPTIYYVHKWLGWRNPSRYFRDATIEKLQSHYGISPDRRLDGPSQTIQALQNEINQYV
;
A
#
# COMPACT_ATOMS: atom_id res chain seq x y z
N MET A 1 13.77 22.77 16.07
CA MET A 1 12.92 22.34 14.97
C MET A 1 12.99 20.83 14.89
N SER A 2 11.98 20.15 15.34
CA SER A 2 11.98 18.71 15.31
C SER A 2 11.66 18.21 13.91
N LEU A 3 12.38 17.20 13.48
CA LEU A 3 12.13 16.48 12.24
C LEU A 3 10.73 15.84 12.19
N GLU A 4 10.05 15.77 13.31
CA GLU A 4 8.65 15.36 13.41
C GLU A 4 7.71 16.20 12.57
N ASN A 5 8.02 17.47 12.38
CA ASN A 5 7.19 18.33 11.54
C ASN A 5 7.32 18.03 10.04
N ALA A 6 8.40 17.40 9.62
CA ALA A 6 8.55 17.01 8.21
C ALA A 6 7.69 15.78 7.86
N ASN A 7 7.38 14.96 8.86
CA ASN A 7 6.50 13.79 8.71
C ASN A 7 5.04 14.11 9.00
N LEU A 8 4.75 15.29 9.49
CA LEU A 8 3.38 15.79 9.61
C LEU A 8 2.83 16.11 8.22
N SER A 9 3.17 15.18 7.52
CA SER A 9 2.42 14.57 6.50
C SER A 9 2.08 15.53 5.38
N ARG A 10 2.66 15.20 4.27
CA ARG A 10 2.17 15.57 2.96
C ARG A 10 0.63 15.59 2.90
N ARG A 11 -0.05 14.80 3.71
CA ARG A 11 -1.51 14.77 3.86
C ARG A 11 -2.07 16.01 4.54
N LYS A 12 -1.42 16.52 5.58
CA LYS A 12 -1.82 17.79 6.21
C LYS A 12 -1.42 18.99 5.36
N LEU A 13 -0.29 18.90 4.68
CA LEU A 13 0.14 19.93 3.75
C LEU A 13 -0.77 20.03 2.52
N LEU A 14 -1.22 18.90 1.97
CA LEU A 14 -2.18 18.89 0.87
C LEU A 14 -3.55 19.43 1.30
N LYS A 15 -4.00 19.12 2.51
CA LYS A 15 -5.24 19.70 3.06
C LYS A 15 -5.09 21.17 3.39
N ALA A 16 -3.96 21.59 3.93
CA ALA A 16 -3.70 22.98 4.24
C ALA A 16 -3.53 23.82 2.95
N GLY A 17 -2.90 23.24 1.93
CA GLY A 17 -2.77 23.87 0.62
C GLY A 17 -4.11 24.08 -0.10
N ALA A 18 -5.04 23.17 0.07
CA ALA A 18 -6.38 23.26 -0.52
C ALA A 18 -7.28 24.30 0.16
N ILE A 19 -7.08 24.53 1.46
CA ILE A 19 -7.91 25.44 2.26
C ILE A 19 -7.34 26.87 2.26
N GLY A 20 -6.04 27.01 2.13
CA GLY A 20 -5.33 28.28 2.30
C GLY A 20 -5.21 29.11 1.04
N VAL A 21 -5.90 28.75 -0.02
CA VAL A 21 -5.68 29.39 -1.31
C VAL A 21 -6.81 30.35 -1.63
N PRO A 22 -6.71 31.62 -1.21
CA PRO A 22 -7.58 32.64 -1.78
C PRO A 22 -7.26 32.80 -3.27
N ALA A 23 -8.28 32.85 -4.05
CA ALA A 23 -8.25 32.78 -5.50
C ALA A 23 -7.26 33.71 -6.20
N ALA A 24 -6.83 34.75 -5.55
CA ALA A 24 -6.04 35.79 -6.18
C ALA A 24 -4.53 35.49 -6.34
N GLY A 25 -4.00 34.55 -5.53
CA GLY A 25 -2.55 34.25 -5.57
C GLY A 25 -2.21 32.98 -6.34
N VAL A 26 -3.21 32.25 -6.73
CA VAL A 26 -3.06 30.86 -7.14
C VAL A 26 -2.66 30.70 -8.58
N LEU A 27 -3.08 31.62 -9.40
CA LEU A 27 -2.87 31.52 -10.84
C LEU A 27 -1.39 31.49 -11.24
N ALA A 28 -0.53 32.10 -10.42
CA ALA A 28 0.90 32.09 -10.67
C ALA A 28 1.61 30.81 -10.25
N PHE A 29 0.98 30.00 -9.38
CA PHE A 29 1.63 28.83 -8.79
C PHE A 29 1.06 27.50 -9.26
N SER A 30 -0.06 27.53 -9.96
CA SER A 30 -0.67 26.31 -10.47
C SER A 30 0.19 25.56 -11.50
N SER A 31 1.11 26.29 -12.14
CA SER A 31 2.03 25.70 -13.11
C SER A 31 3.30 25.09 -12.47
N THR A 32 3.53 25.35 -11.19
CA THR A 32 4.76 24.90 -10.50
C THR A 32 4.54 23.78 -9.49
N LEU A 33 3.33 23.27 -9.40
CA LEU A 33 3.09 22.00 -8.73
C LEU A 33 3.65 20.86 -9.58
N VAL A 34 4.94 20.93 -9.84
CA VAL A 34 5.68 19.71 -10.13
C VAL A 34 5.64 18.96 -8.81
N THR A 35 4.64 18.12 -8.65
CA THR A 35 4.71 17.07 -7.67
C THR A 35 5.96 16.28 -8.04
N ALA A 36 7.04 16.53 -7.34
CA ALA A 36 8.17 15.65 -7.38
C ALA A 36 7.62 14.28 -6.95
N THR A 37 7.36 13.42 -7.92
CA THR A 37 7.08 12.04 -7.65
C THR A 37 8.25 11.53 -6.85
N SER A 38 7.99 11.04 -5.64
CA SER A 38 9.01 10.39 -4.85
C SER A 38 9.71 9.35 -5.72
N ALA A 39 11.03 9.24 -5.61
CA ALA A 39 11.80 8.22 -6.30
C ALA A 39 11.30 6.79 -6.00
N ASN A 40 10.51 6.63 -4.94
CA ASN A 40 9.92 5.36 -4.52
C ASN A 40 8.43 5.24 -4.85
N ALA A 41 7.86 6.20 -5.58
CA ALA A 41 6.46 6.13 -6.00
C ALA A 41 6.26 4.94 -6.95
N ILE A 42 5.17 4.24 -6.77
CA ILE A 42 4.80 3.06 -7.57
C ILE A 42 3.61 3.37 -8.46
N SER A 43 3.45 2.59 -9.52
CA SER A 43 2.28 2.69 -10.40
C SER A 43 1.01 2.33 -9.63
N ALA A 44 -0.02 3.17 -9.75
CA ALA A 44 -1.33 2.91 -9.15
C ALA A 44 -2.29 2.42 -10.25
N ASP A 45 -1.98 1.28 -10.82
CA ASP A 45 -2.64 0.73 -12.00
C ASP A 45 -3.61 -0.43 -11.70
N GLY A 46 -3.68 -0.85 -10.43
CA GLY A 46 -4.52 -1.97 -10.02
C GLY A 46 -3.91 -3.34 -10.28
N TRP A 47 -2.65 -3.41 -10.68
CA TRP A 47 -1.90 -4.65 -10.86
C TRP A 47 -0.78 -4.75 -9.84
N TRP A 48 -0.67 -5.89 -9.20
CA TRP A 48 0.35 -6.12 -8.18
C TRP A 48 1.55 -6.82 -8.76
N GLY A 49 2.63 -6.10 -8.92
CA GLY A 49 3.93 -6.64 -9.28
C GLY A 49 4.95 -6.48 -8.14
N SER A 50 6.20 -6.76 -8.41
CA SER A 50 7.29 -6.60 -7.44
C SER A 50 7.43 -5.16 -6.94
N GLU A 51 7.11 -4.20 -7.77
CA GLU A 51 7.09 -2.78 -7.40
C GLU A 51 6.08 -2.52 -6.27
N THR A 52 4.88 -3.08 -6.36
CA THR A 52 3.85 -2.96 -5.32
C THR A 52 4.29 -3.64 -4.03
N SER A 53 4.90 -4.83 -4.11
CA SER A 53 5.44 -5.52 -2.94
C SER A 53 6.53 -4.69 -2.25
N ALA A 54 7.48 -4.14 -3.00
CA ALA A 54 8.52 -3.28 -2.47
C ALA A 54 7.94 -2.00 -1.83
N GLY A 55 6.97 -1.39 -2.50
CA GLY A 55 6.27 -0.22 -1.98
C GLY A 55 5.54 -0.52 -0.67
N LEU A 56 4.88 -1.67 -0.59
CA LEU A 56 4.21 -2.12 0.63
C LEU A 56 5.19 -2.33 1.78
N GLN A 57 6.36 -2.92 1.51
CA GLN A 57 7.40 -3.11 2.51
C GLN A 57 7.91 -1.77 3.06
N ARG A 58 8.15 -0.79 2.17
CA ARG A 58 8.50 0.58 2.59
C ARG A 58 7.39 1.22 3.41
N PHE A 59 6.15 1.03 2.97
CA PHE A 59 4.97 1.57 3.65
C PHE A 59 4.85 1.01 5.08
N MET A 60 4.97 -0.31 5.26
CA MET A 60 4.95 -0.92 6.59
C MET A 60 6.10 -0.43 7.47
N ASN A 61 7.28 -0.24 6.89
CA ASN A 61 8.42 0.34 7.61
C ASN A 61 8.12 1.78 8.05
N ALA A 62 7.49 2.57 7.19
CA ALA A 62 7.19 3.97 7.47
C ALA A 62 6.10 4.13 8.54
N VAL A 63 5.04 3.33 8.49
CA VAL A 63 3.87 3.52 9.37
C VAL A 63 3.94 2.73 10.67
N LEU A 64 4.66 1.61 10.69
CA LEU A 64 4.74 0.72 11.85
C LEU A 64 6.17 0.51 12.38
N GLY A 65 7.17 1.07 11.72
CA GLY A 65 8.55 0.81 12.09
C GLY A 65 8.91 -0.68 11.97
N ALA A 66 8.39 -1.34 10.93
CA ALA A 66 8.46 -2.79 10.78
C ALA A 66 9.88 -3.33 10.55
N ASN A 67 10.77 -2.51 10.01
CA ASN A 67 12.14 -2.87 9.69
C ASN A 67 12.24 -4.07 8.72
N LEU A 68 11.33 -4.13 7.76
CA LEU A 68 11.31 -5.16 6.73
C LEU A 68 12.44 -4.94 5.71
N VAL A 69 12.99 -6.04 5.21
CA VAL A 69 13.83 -5.99 4.01
C VAL A 69 12.94 -5.64 2.81
N VAL A 70 13.35 -4.64 2.04
CA VAL A 70 12.63 -4.22 0.84
C VAL A 70 13.19 -4.99 -0.35
N ASP A 71 12.68 -6.19 -0.55
CA ASP A 71 13.11 -7.10 -1.63
C ASP A 71 12.10 -7.25 -2.77
N GLY A 72 10.92 -6.65 -2.61
CA GLY A 72 9.86 -6.72 -3.63
C GLY A 72 9.15 -8.08 -3.70
N VAL A 73 9.28 -8.91 -2.68
CA VAL A 73 8.68 -10.25 -2.65
C VAL A 73 7.85 -10.46 -1.39
N ILE A 74 6.60 -10.84 -1.57
CA ILE A 74 5.78 -11.39 -0.51
C ILE A 74 6.05 -12.90 -0.46
N SER A 75 6.81 -13.33 0.53
CA SER A 75 7.38 -14.67 0.57
C SER A 75 6.37 -15.73 1.03
N SER A 76 6.55 -16.93 0.52
CA SER A 76 6.01 -18.19 1.06
C SER A 76 4.51 -18.16 1.39
N GLN A 77 3.67 -17.91 0.38
CA GLN A 77 2.21 -17.93 0.48
C GLN A 77 1.63 -19.16 -0.22
N LEU A 78 0.54 -19.68 0.31
CA LEU A 78 -0.09 -20.88 -0.25
C LEU A 78 -0.73 -20.59 -1.61
N SER A 79 -0.37 -21.40 -2.59
CA SER A 79 -0.75 -21.21 -3.99
C SER A 79 -2.26 -21.37 -4.25
N TYR A 80 -3.03 -21.97 -3.32
CA TYR A 80 -4.48 -22.05 -3.47
C TYR A 80 -5.16 -20.66 -3.48
N MET A 81 -4.45 -19.65 -2.97
CA MET A 81 -4.93 -18.27 -3.01
C MET A 81 -4.74 -17.60 -4.37
N ALA A 82 -3.79 -18.06 -5.17
CA ALA A 82 -3.45 -17.42 -6.45
C ALA A 82 -4.67 -17.27 -7.40
N PRO A 83 -5.55 -18.27 -7.56
CA PRO A 83 -6.74 -18.12 -8.41
C PRO A 83 -7.72 -17.04 -7.98
N ARG A 84 -7.67 -16.63 -6.71
CA ARG A 84 -8.49 -15.53 -6.19
C ARG A 84 -7.86 -14.16 -6.39
N CYS A 85 -6.63 -14.14 -6.84
CA CYS A 85 -5.82 -12.95 -6.97
C CYS A 85 -5.24 -12.79 -8.38
N PRO A 86 -6.08 -12.80 -9.45
CA PRO A 86 -5.56 -12.63 -10.81
C PRO A 86 -4.86 -11.28 -11.02
N GLY A 87 -5.17 -10.29 -10.18
CA GLY A 87 -4.51 -8.98 -10.19
C GLY A 87 -3.07 -9.01 -9.68
N ILE A 88 -2.66 -10.10 -9.05
CA ILE A 88 -1.26 -10.29 -8.63
C ILE A 88 -0.51 -10.97 -9.77
N VAL A 89 0.35 -10.20 -10.43
CA VAL A 89 1.10 -10.64 -11.62
C VAL A 89 2.58 -10.85 -11.33
N GLY A 90 3.03 -10.49 -10.13
CA GLY A 90 4.42 -10.67 -9.71
C GLY A 90 4.64 -10.23 -8.28
N GLY A 91 5.88 -10.35 -7.80
CA GLY A 91 6.25 -9.92 -6.43
C GLY A 91 5.71 -10.82 -5.32
N TRP A 92 5.33 -12.04 -5.63
CA TRP A 92 4.84 -13.03 -4.67
C TRP A 92 5.50 -14.39 -4.90
N GLU A 93 5.74 -15.09 -3.83
CA GLU A 93 6.19 -16.48 -3.85
C GLU A 93 5.02 -17.39 -3.45
N TRP A 94 4.52 -18.14 -4.41
CA TRP A 94 3.46 -19.10 -4.21
C TRP A 94 4.03 -20.50 -4.03
N VAL A 95 3.65 -21.17 -2.95
CA VAL A 95 4.10 -22.53 -2.64
C VAL A 95 2.91 -23.46 -2.51
N PRO A 96 3.03 -24.74 -2.98
CA PRO A 96 1.90 -25.68 -2.97
C PRO A 96 1.53 -26.17 -1.57
N SER A 97 2.50 -26.23 -0.67
CA SER A 97 2.33 -26.68 0.71
C SER A 97 3.46 -26.10 1.58
N ASP A 98 3.33 -26.29 2.89
CA ASP A 98 4.37 -25.93 3.87
C ASP A 98 4.79 -24.47 3.79
N ALA A 99 3.84 -23.55 3.51
CA ALA A 99 4.10 -22.14 3.50
C ALA A 99 4.58 -21.67 4.87
N LYS A 100 5.66 -20.91 4.87
CA LYS A 100 6.24 -20.30 6.09
C LYS A 100 5.66 -18.93 6.40
N GLY A 101 4.95 -18.34 5.43
CA GLY A 101 4.39 -17.02 5.56
C GLY A 101 5.40 -15.90 5.31
N SER A 102 4.91 -14.69 5.37
CA SER A 102 5.70 -13.48 5.11
C SER A 102 5.65 -12.53 6.29
N PRO A 103 6.79 -11.96 6.70
CA PRO A 103 6.79 -10.89 7.69
C PRO A 103 6.06 -9.64 7.19
N THR A 104 6.04 -9.39 5.89
CA THR A 104 5.27 -8.29 5.30
C THR A 104 3.78 -8.46 5.58
N ILE A 105 3.23 -9.66 5.37
CA ILE A 105 1.81 -9.94 5.63
C ILE A 105 1.48 -9.81 7.13
N TYR A 106 2.39 -10.23 8.01
CA TYR A 106 2.21 -10.03 9.44
C TYR A 106 1.99 -8.54 9.78
N TYR A 107 2.80 -7.66 9.21
CA TYR A 107 2.65 -6.22 9.46
C TYR A 107 1.42 -5.63 8.76
N VAL A 108 1.03 -6.15 7.60
CA VAL A 108 -0.25 -5.78 6.96
C VAL A 108 -1.42 -6.11 7.89
N HIS A 109 -1.43 -7.28 8.51
CA HIS A 109 -2.45 -7.64 9.49
C HIS A 109 -2.46 -6.70 10.69
N LYS A 110 -1.28 -6.34 11.22
CA LYS A 110 -1.18 -5.35 12.30
C LYS A 110 -1.74 -3.99 11.89
N TRP A 111 -1.37 -3.53 10.70
CA TRP A 111 -1.85 -2.27 10.15
C TRP A 111 -3.37 -2.27 9.97
N LEU A 112 -3.94 -3.38 9.54
CA LEU A 112 -5.39 -3.56 9.41
C LEU A 112 -6.12 -3.75 10.76
N GLY A 113 -5.40 -3.73 11.87
CA GLY A 113 -5.98 -3.81 13.20
C GLY A 113 -6.34 -5.22 13.67
N TRP A 114 -5.72 -6.25 13.12
CA TRP A 114 -5.97 -7.61 13.57
C TRP A 114 -5.42 -7.83 14.97
N ARG A 115 -6.25 -8.45 15.83
CA ARG A 115 -5.85 -8.79 17.20
C ARG A 115 -4.75 -9.88 17.20
N ASN A 116 -4.84 -10.84 16.31
CA ASN A 116 -3.89 -11.93 16.15
C ASN A 116 -3.32 -11.92 14.72
N PRO A 117 -2.33 -11.08 14.43
CA PRO A 117 -1.72 -11.04 13.12
C PRO A 117 -1.10 -12.40 12.76
N SER A 118 -1.22 -12.80 11.51
CA SER A 118 -0.55 -13.97 10.98
C SER A 118 0.34 -13.60 9.79
N ARG A 119 1.15 -14.55 9.35
CA ARG A 119 2.05 -14.36 8.20
C ARG A 119 1.43 -14.83 6.89
N TYR A 120 0.16 -15.22 6.91
CA TYR A 120 -0.51 -15.85 5.78
C TYR A 120 -1.58 -14.94 5.20
N PHE A 121 -1.49 -14.74 3.89
CA PHE A 121 -2.52 -14.03 3.14
C PHE A 121 -3.68 -14.98 2.85
N ARG A 122 -4.88 -14.55 3.20
CA ARG A 122 -6.09 -15.37 3.08
C ARG A 122 -7.28 -14.53 2.61
N ASP A 123 -8.40 -15.18 2.35
CA ASP A 123 -9.66 -14.52 2.00
C ASP A 123 -10.01 -13.40 2.97
N ALA A 124 -9.86 -13.67 4.26
CA ALA A 124 -10.12 -12.69 5.31
C ALA A 124 -9.18 -11.48 5.22
N THR A 125 -7.96 -11.65 4.73
CA THR A 125 -7.03 -10.54 4.50
C THR A 125 -7.55 -9.63 3.39
N ILE A 126 -8.00 -10.21 2.29
CA ILE A 126 -8.59 -9.45 1.17
C ILE A 126 -9.83 -8.70 1.63
N GLU A 127 -10.73 -9.39 2.32
CA GLU A 127 -11.97 -8.80 2.87
C GLU A 127 -11.68 -7.62 3.79
N LYS A 128 -10.70 -7.77 4.67
CA LYS A 128 -10.31 -6.71 5.60
C LYS A 128 -9.71 -5.51 4.86
N LEU A 129 -8.91 -5.77 3.84
CA LEU A 129 -8.32 -4.74 3.01
C LEU A 129 -9.40 -3.99 2.20
N GLN A 130 -10.35 -4.73 1.62
CA GLN A 130 -11.48 -4.14 0.91
C GLN A 130 -12.32 -3.26 1.84
N SER A 131 -12.64 -3.74 3.03
CA SER A 131 -13.37 -2.98 4.04
C SER A 131 -12.62 -1.72 4.46
N HIS A 132 -11.29 -1.79 4.58
CA HIS A 132 -10.45 -0.64 4.91
C HIS A 132 -10.59 0.50 3.88
N TYR A 133 -10.78 0.16 2.61
CA TYR A 133 -10.97 1.13 1.53
C TYR A 133 -12.43 1.42 1.20
N GLY A 134 -13.37 0.87 1.95
CA GLY A 134 -14.80 1.06 1.67
C GLY A 134 -15.26 0.39 0.37
N ILE A 135 -14.54 -0.64 -0.06
CA ILE A 135 -14.87 -1.45 -1.25
C ILE A 135 -15.73 -2.63 -0.81
N SER A 136 -16.75 -2.95 -1.58
CA SER A 136 -17.61 -4.10 -1.30
C SER A 136 -16.80 -5.40 -1.31
N PRO A 137 -16.79 -6.16 -0.20
CA PRO A 137 -15.92 -7.32 -0.07
C PRO A 137 -16.41 -8.49 -0.93
N ASP A 138 -15.61 -8.91 -1.89
CA ASP A 138 -15.83 -10.11 -2.69
C ASP A 138 -14.72 -11.16 -2.48
N ARG A 139 -13.72 -10.83 -1.66
CA ARG A 139 -12.56 -11.69 -1.34
C ARG A 139 -11.73 -12.06 -2.56
N ARG A 140 -11.69 -11.17 -3.56
CA ARG A 140 -10.92 -11.35 -4.78
C ARG A 140 -10.10 -10.10 -5.08
N LEU A 141 -8.96 -10.32 -5.72
CA LEU A 141 -8.13 -9.26 -6.29
C LEU A 141 -8.05 -9.45 -7.80
N ASP A 142 -9.15 -9.14 -8.48
CA ASP A 142 -9.21 -9.22 -9.94
C ASP A 142 -8.52 -8.01 -10.56
N GLY A 143 -7.72 -8.23 -11.60
CA GLY A 143 -6.99 -7.14 -12.23
C GLY A 143 -7.71 -6.53 -13.45
N PRO A 144 -7.64 -5.21 -13.61
CA PRO A 144 -7.14 -4.25 -12.64
C PRO A 144 -8.05 -4.16 -11.41
N SER A 145 -7.46 -4.26 -10.22
CA SER A 145 -8.19 -4.33 -8.96
C SER A 145 -8.32 -2.96 -8.33
N GLN A 146 -9.55 -2.56 -7.98
CA GLN A 146 -9.80 -1.34 -7.21
C GLN A 146 -9.11 -1.40 -5.84
N THR A 147 -9.07 -2.57 -5.23
CA THR A 147 -8.43 -2.78 -3.93
C THR A 147 -6.91 -2.58 -4.02
N ILE A 148 -6.28 -3.17 -5.04
CA ILE A 148 -4.85 -2.99 -5.29
C ILE A 148 -4.55 -1.52 -5.60
N GLN A 149 -5.34 -0.89 -6.45
CA GLN A 149 -5.14 0.52 -6.80
C GLN A 149 -5.27 1.44 -5.59
N ALA A 150 -6.24 1.19 -4.70
CA ALA A 150 -6.41 1.95 -3.47
C ALA A 150 -5.19 1.80 -2.55
N LEU A 151 -4.67 0.57 -2.42
CA LEU A 151 -3.45 0.30 -1.67
C LEU A 151 -2.24 1.03 -2.29
N GLN A 152 -2.07 0.96 -3.59
CA GLN A 152 -0.98 1.64 -4.31
C GLN A 152 -1.03 3.15 -4.10
N ASN A 153 -2.23 3.74 -4.15
CA ASN A 153 -2.42 5.16 -3.87
C ASN A 153 -2.06 5.51 -2.42
N GLU A 154 -2.41 4.66 -1.47
CA GLU A 154 -2.03 4.88 -0.08
C GLU A 154 -0.52 4.75 0.13
N ILE A 155 0.10 3.73 -0.44
CA ILE A 155 1.56 3.56 -0.41
C ILE A 155 2.24 4.84 -0.89
N ASN A 156 1.80 5.39 -2.00
CA ASN A 156 2.39 6.59 -2.60
C ASN A 156 2.29 7.85 -1.74
N GLN A 157 1.48 7.84 -0.69
CA GLN A 157 1.42 8.94 0.28
C GLN A 157 2.55 8.91 1.30
N TYR A 158 3.24 7.78 1.45
CA TYR A 158 4.22 7.54 2.50
C TYR A 158 5.64 7.22 1.99
N VAL A 159 5.82 7.07 0.68
CA VAL A 159 7.10 6.68 0.07
C VAL A 159 7.64 7.73 -0.89
#